data_c531e5ff88b80c26ccaf98255f8f9749
#
_entry.id   c531e5ff88b80c26ccaf98255f8f9749
#
_cell.length_a   1.000
_cell.length_b   1.000
_cell.length_c   1.000
_cell.angle_alpha   90.00
_cell.angle_beta   90.00
_cell.angle_gamma   90.00
#
_symmetry.space_group_name_H-M   'P 1'
#
loop_
_entity.id
_entity.type
_entity.pdbx_description
1 polymer ?
#
loop_
_entity_poly.entity_id
_entity_poly.type
_entity_poly.pdbx_seq_one_letter_code
_entity_poly.pdbx_strand_id
1 'polypeptide(L)'
;ISAHQIPYDKETLDKLRAEHRATHAFRRQGDNILIFSSDGTFPVSGTPQTIALKDNFGIFCSLVKDGLIRHLTGLSRNPSGFNPIELLSAKPEDNLLAPILGDAYPFQVCVKYTIDTRTVLGHPCLIIDCRTRRILKENCLFFLRAGFDVMDRYVVTEQEDGYRKLLGSVSAIKGETLHVTQPDGQAKQVNAKDIYLEASRTNFDDYILHTHGAQKDAIVERIRQSISIFNGGENKKARIDTLKKYIQSKTIPLIDGTRIEIKDSPNIQKDCGQMQKAVFVFNDNGEADWAEKGLTQSGPYTKRTFDRNDPSICVICAQHDKGRVEQFVRKLLKGISNSKYFSNGLEGKFTLGTSRVEVFTTATDSVDAYKNAIEAAIRKKADDGGRWDLALVQVRQSFKKLKVTENPYYLGKSLFFLHQVPVQDFTIELLAQSDYSLGYSLNNMALACYAKMGGVPWLLKSSPTLSHELVIGIGSANIGQERGADNQRIMGITTVFSGDGSYIVSNTSKAVVPEAYCEALTAVLGETIEKIQKRMNWQKGDTIR
;
A
#
# COMPACT_ATOMS: atom_id res chain seq x y z
N ILE A 1 16.84 17.82 -30.43
CA ILE A 1 17.89 18.18 -29.49
C ILE A 1 19.16 17.37 -29.78
N SER A 2 20.31 17.97 -29.50
CA SER A 2 21.62 17.37 -29.70
C SER A 2 22.01 16.49 -28.51
N ALA A 3 22.63 15.35 -28.80
CA ALA A 3 23.18 14.44 -27.79
C ALA A 3 24.50 13.84 -28.28
N HIS A 4 25.37 13.42 -27.35
CA HIS A 4 26.48 12.53 -27.66
C HIS A 4 26.18 11.13 -27.15
N GLN A 5 26.49 10.12 -27.96
CA GLN A 5 26.28 8.71 -27.64
C GLN A 5 27.63 8.04 -27.34
N ILE A 6 27.67 7.30 -26.22
CA ILE A 6 28.79 6.43 -25.86
C ILE A 6 28.27 5.03 -25.51
N PRO A 7 29.10 3.96 -25.56
CA PRO A 7 28.69 2.63 -25.09
C PRO A 7 28.25 2.66 -23.61
N TYR A 8 27.28 1.81 -23.27
CA TYR A 8 26.82 1.69 -21.89
C TYR A 8 27.80 0.94 -21.03
N ASP A 9 28.22 1.61 -19.97
CA ASP A 9 28.88 1.01 -18.82
C ASP A 9 28.28 1.63 -17.56
N LYS A 10 27.93 0.80 -16.57
CA LYS A 10 27.25 1.26 -15.35
C LYS A 10 28.12 2.19 -14.51
N GLU A 11 29.39 1.84 -14.34
CA GLU A 11 30.33 2.62 -13.54
C GLU A 11 30.59 4.00 -14.19
N THR A 12 30.76 4.03 -15.49
CA THR A 12 30.88 5.26 -16.28
C THR A 12 29.63 6.14 -16.14
N LEU A 13 28.43 5.54 -16.23
CA LEU A 13 27.19 6.30 -16.09
C LEU A 13 27.05 6.91 -14.69
N ASP A 14 27.36 6.14 -13.64
CA ASP A 14 27.25 6.60 -12.26
C ASP A 14 28.28 7.70 -11.96
N LYS A 15 29.51 7.58 -12.48
CA LYS A 15 30.55 8.62 -12.40
C LYS A 15 30.14 9.91 -13.11
N LEU A 16 29.69 9.82 -14.36
CA LEU A 16 29.22 10.99 -15.12
C LEU A 16 28.05 11.71 -14.43
N ARG A 17 27.14 10.98 -13.84
CA ARG A 17 26.04 11.55 -13.06
C ARG A 17 26.51 12.26 -11.80
N ALA A 18 27.48 11.69 -11.09
CA ALA A 18 28.02 12.29 -9.88
C ALA A 18 28.73 13.61 -10.18
N GLU A 19 29.52 13.64 -11.26
CA GLU A 19 30.39 14.79 -11.60
C GLU A 19 29.67 15.91 -12.39
N HIS A 20 28.71 15.57 -13.26
CA HIS A 20 28.19 16.49 -14.27
C HIS A 20 26.67 16.71 -14.24
N ARG A 21 25.94 16.22 -13.23
CA ARG A 21 24.47 16.31 -13.15
C ARG A 21 23.92 17.75 -13.18
N ALA A 22 24.71 18.72 -12.75
CA ALA A 22 24.29 20.13 -12.73
C ALA A 22 24.03 20.68 -14.14
N THR A 23 24.85 20.30 -15.12
CA THR A 23 24.83 20.83 -16.49
C THR A 23 24.44 19.79 -17.54
N HIS A 24 24.44 18.50 -17.20
CA HIS A 24 24.19 17.42 -18.14
C HIS A 24 23.06 16.51 -17.69
N ALA A 25 22.39 15.88 -18.66
CA ALA A 25 21.47 14.79 -18.44
C ALA A 25 21.97 13.51 -19.13
N PHE A 26 21.90 12.38 -18.43
CA PHE A 26 22.41 11.08 -18.89
C PHE A 26 21.27 10.07 -18.97
N ARG A 27 21.10 9.44 -20.14
CA ARG A 27 20.03 8.44 -20.35
C ARG A 27 20.56 7.19 -21.00
N ARG A 28 20.23 6.05 -20.42
CA ARG A 28 20.47 4.77 -21.08
C ARG A 28 19.44 4.56 -22.18
N GLN A 29 19.90 4.19 -23.37
CA GLN A 29 19.08 3.75 -24.49
C GLN A 29 19.71 2.49 -25.09
N GLY A 30 19.12 1.32 -24.80
CA GLY A 30 19.71 0.03 -25.15
C GLY A 30 21.10 -0.14 -24.53
N ASP A 31 22.08 -0.41 -25.38
CA ASP A 31 23.50 -0.59 -25.00
C ASP A 31 24.31 0.73 -25.09
N ASN A 32 23.63 1.86 -25.03
CA ASN A 32 24.29 3.17 -25.12
C ASN A 32 23.83 4.10 -23.99
N ILE A 33 24.70 5.09 -23.69
CA ILE A 33 24.40 6.26 -22.88
C ILE A 33 24.26 7.46 -23.80
N LEU A 34 23.14 8.14 -23.75
CA LEU A 34 22.92 9.45 -24.37
C LEU A 34 23.28 10.55 -23.36
N ILE A 35 24.13 11.45 -23.76
CA ILE A 35 24.60 12.59 -22.98
C ILE A 35 23.99 13.85 -23.60
N PHE A 36 23.23 14.58 -22.81
CA PHE A 36 22.62 15.85 -23.20
C PHE A 36 23.29 16.98 -22.40
N SER A 37 23.65 18.07 -23.07
CA SER A 37 24.32 19.21 -22.46
C SER A 37 23.44 20.46 -22.43
N SER A 38 23.48 21.22 -21.34
CA SER A 38 22.81 22.52 -21.24
C SER A 38 23.67 23.69 -21.67
N ASP A 39 24.99 23.52 -21.74
CA ASP A 39 25.98 24.54 -22.07
C ASP A 39 26.75 24.27 -23.37
N GLY A 40 26.41 23.17 -24.08
CA GLY A 40 27.06 22.77 -25.32
C GLY A 40 28.38 22.05 -25.14
N THR A 41 28.87 21.85 -23.92
CA THR A 41 30.08 21.08 -23.62
C THR A 41 29.74 19.62 -23.39
N PHE A 42 30.69 18.71 -23.61
CA PHE A 42 30.51 17.26 -23.35
C PHE A 42 31.70 16.72 -22.56
N PRO A 43 31.45 16.05 -21.43
CA PRO A 43 32.52 15.59 -20.53
C PRO A 43 33.36 14.45 -21.10
N VAL A 44 32.85 13.73 -22.11
CA VAL A 44 33.52 12.65 -22.81
C VAL A 44 33.25 12.74 -24.31
N SER A 45 34.20 12.28 -25.10
CA SER A 45 34.05 12.18 -26.56
C SER A 45 33.02 11.08 -26.88
N GLY A 46 32.07 11.37 -27.76
CA GLY A 46 31.02 10.46 -28.17
C GLY A 46 30.57 10.75 -29.61
N THR A 47 29.77 9.87 -30.17
CA THR A 47 29.19 10.07 -31.50
C THR A 47 28.04 11.08 -31.41
N PRO A 48 28.10 12.21 -32.16
CA PRO A 48 27.00 13.16 -32.17
C PRO A 48 25.69 12.55 -32.72
N GLN A 49 24.58 12.83 -32.08
CA GLN A 49 23.26 12.39 -32.53
C GLN A 49 22.23 13.50 -32.35
N THR A 50 21.21 13.48 -33.21
CA THR A 50 20.03 14.34 -33.09
C THR A 50 18.83 13.49 -32.67
N ILE A 51 18.23 13.81 -31.53
CA ILE A 51 17.07 13.11 -30.97
C ILE A 51 15.79 13.92 -31.24
N ALA A 52 14.86 13.32 -31.96
CA ALA A 52 13.53 13.88 -32.15
C ALA A 52 12.67 13.60 -30.94
N LEU A 53 12.39 14.61 -30.12
CA LEU A 53 11.64 14.46 -28.84
C LEU A 53 10.22 13.95 -29.05
N LYS A 54 9.57 14.32 -30.17
CA LYS A 54 8.20 13.86 -30.51
C LYS A 54 8.10 12.34 -30.70
N ASP A 55 9.22 11.69 -31.06
CA ASP A 55 9.26 10.25 -31.30
C ASP A 55 9.88 9.48 -30.10
N ASN A 56 10.35 10.24 -29.07
CA ASN A 56 11.06 9.72 -27.89
C ASN A 56 10.48 10.28 -26.60
N PHE A 57 9.17 10.09 -26.34
CA PHE A 57 8.49 10.63 -25.16
C PHE A 57 9.13 10.26 -23.81
N GLY A 58 9.71 9.06 -23.69
CA GLY A 58 10.44 8.66 -22.48
C GLY A 58 11.64 9.55 -22.19
N ILE A 59 12.43 9.88 -23.22
CA ILE A 59 13.57 10.80 -23.12
C ILE A 59 13.04 12.21 -22.83
N PHE A 60 12.05 12.69 -23.58
CA PHE A 60 11.43 13.98 -23.37
C PHE A 60 10.95 14.17 -21.94
N CYS A 61 10.13 13.26 -21.44
CA CYS A 61 9.60 13.28 -20.07
C CYS A 61 10.71 13.32 -19.02
N SER A 62 11.80 12.57 -19.22
CA SER A 62 12.89 12.56 -18.27
C SER A 62 13.73 13.86 -18.31
N LEU A 63 13.88 14.49 -19.48
CA LEU A 63 14.53 15.80 -19.59
C LEU A 63 13.69 16.92 -18.97
N VAL A 64 12.35 16.83 -19.07
CA VAL A 64 11.43 17.74 -18.36
C VAL A 64 11.63 17.64 -16.86
N LYS A 65 11.78 16.42 -16.31
CA LYS A 65 12.07 16.24 -14.88
C LYS A 65 13.40 16.87 -14.47
N ASP A 66 14.48 16.65 -15.24
CA ASP A 66 15.77 17.31 -14.95
C ASP A 66 15.66 18.85 -14.99
N GLY A 67 14.96 19.38 -15.98
CA GLY A 67 14.70 20.82 -16.08
C GLY A 67 13.92 21.36 -14.88
N LEU A 68 12.91 20.65 -14.44
CA LEU A 68 12.14 20.99 -13.24
C LEU A 68 13.00 20.94 -11.98
N ILE A 69 13.80 19.90 -11.79
CA ILE A 69 14.70 19.78 -10.62
C ILE A 69 15.67 20.96 -10.59
N ARG A 70 16.37 21.25 -11.69
CA ARG A 70 17.29 22.40 -11.77
C ARG A 70 16.60 23.72 -11.47
N HIS A 71 15.41 23.94 -12.04
CA HIS A 71 14.62 25.14 -11.81
C HIS A 71 14.23 25.29 -10.33
N LEU A 72 13.75 24.21 -9.71
CA LEU A 72 13.31 24.21 -8.30
C LEU A 72 14.49 24.34 -7.33
N THR A 73 15.63 23.70 -7.63
CA THR A 73 16.87 23.84 -6.84
C THR A 73 17.39 25.27 -6.91
N GLY A 74 17.39 25.90 -8.08
CA GLY A 74 17.76 27.30 -8.25
C GLY A 74 16.89 28.29 -7.45
N LEU A 75 15.71 27.86 -7.03
CA LEU A 75 14.80 28.61 -6.15
C LEU A 75 14.89 28.19 -4.67
N SER A 76 15.92 27.45 -4.30
CA SER A 76 16.14 26.94 -2.94
C SER A 76 14.97 26.09 -2.41
N ARG A 77 14.29 25.34 -3.30
CA ARG A 77 13.14 24.48 -2.95
C ARG A 77 13.51 23.01 -2.70
N ASN A 78 14.75 22.68 -2.70
CA ASN A 78 15.30 21.35 -2.36
C ASN A 78 14.44 20.14 -2.81
N PRO A 79 14.25 19.95 -4.13
CA PRO A 79 13.53 18.80 -4.64
C PRO A 79 14.35 17.53 -4.36
N SER A 80 13.68 16.44 -3.99
CA SER A 80 14.28 15.12 -3.80
C SER A 80 13.65 14.09 -4.73
N GLY A 81 14.38 13.02 -5.00
CA GLY A 81 13.93 11.95 -5.90
C GLY A 81 13.86 12.39 -7.37
N PHE A 82 13.60 11.41 -8.23
CA PHE A 82 13.44 11.63 -9.67
C PHE A 82 12.18 10.94 -10.23
N ASN A 83 11.80 9.82 -9.65
CA ASN A 83 10.63 9.04 -10.07
C ASN A 83 9.75 8.66 -8.86
N PRO A 84 8.87 9.56 -8.42
CA PRO A 84 8.62 10.95 -8.82
C PRO A 84 9.60 11.96 -8.19
N ILE A 85 9.57 13.20 -8.67
CA ILE A 85 10.18 14.34 -7.96
C ILE A 85 9.34 14.60 -6.72
N GLU A 86 9.96 14.72 -5.55
CA GLU A 86 9.30 15.05 -4.30
C GLU A 86 9.67 16.46 -3.85
N LEU A 87 8.68 17.23 -3.47
CA LEU A 87 8.83 18.56 -2.87
C LEU A 87 8.15 18.58 -1.51
N LEU A 88 8.91 18.92 -0.49
CA LEU A 88 8.35 19.17 0.83
C LEU A 88 7.97 20.64 0.96
N SER A 89 6.76 20.92 1.40
CA SER A 89 6.35 22.30 1.65
C SER A 89 7.11 22.86 2.85
N ALA A 90 7.72 24.05 2.66
CA ALA A 90 8.38 24.79 3.72
C ALA A 90 7.45 25.79 4.41
N LYS A 91 6.17 25.87 4.01
CA LYS A 91 5.22 26.80 4.61
C LYS A 91 4.82 26.36 6.01
N PRO A 92 4.85 27.25 7.02
CA PRO A 92 4.45 26.89 8.38
C PRO A 92 3.03 26.34 8.49
N GLU A 93 2.07 26.92 7.73
CA GLU A 93 0.68 26.47 7.68
C GLU A 93 0.49 25.07 7.09
N ASP A 94 1.50 24.53 6.44
CA ASP A 94 1.49 23.17 5.92
C ASP A 94 2.00 22.12 6.94
N ASN A 95 2.40 22.53 8.16
CA ASN A 95 2.60 21.63 9.27
C ASN A 95 1.29 21.39 10.02
N LEU A 96 0.64 20.28 9.74
CA LEU A 96 -0.66 19.91 10.33
C LEU A 96 -0.60 19.60 11.84
N LEU A 97 0.60 19.44 12.40
CA LEU A 97 0.77 19.23 13.85
C LEU A 97 0.90 20.54 14.63
N ALA A 98 1.38 21.60 14.04
CA ALA A 98 1.63 22.87 14.72
C ALA A 98 0.41 23.41 15.52
N PRO A 99 -0.84 23.37 14.98
CA PRO A 99 -2.02 23.80 15.73
C PRO A 99 -2.40 22.89 16.92
N ILE A 100 -1.79 21.71 17.02
CA ILE A 100 -2.15 20.68 18.02
C ILE A 100 -1.06 20.56 19.08
N LEU A 101 0.21 20.54 18.67
CA LEU A 101 1.38 20.26 19.51
C LEU A 101 2.40 21.41 19.54
N GLY A 102 2.18 22.47 18.76
CA GLY A 102 3.11 23.60 18.63
C GLY A 102 4.21 23.35 17.59
N ASP A 103 4.85 24.44 17.14
CA ASP A 103 5.89 24.39 16.10
C ASP A 103 7.23 23.82 16.60
N ALA A 104 7.48 23.88 17.90
CA ALA A 104 8.69 23.35 18.54
C ALA A 104 8.66 21.83 18.73
N TYR A 105 7.54 21.17 18.44
CA TYR A 105 7.45 19.73 18.59
C TYR A 105 8.40 19.02 17.60
N PRO A 106 9.16 17.98 18.05
CA PRO A 106 10.21 17.37 17.22
C PRO A 106 9.68 16.64 15.97
N PHE A 107 8.40 16.30 15.97
CA PHE A 107 7.73 15.71 14.82
C PHE A 107 6.87 16.73 14.10
N GLN A 108 6.78 16.58 12.80
CA GLN A 108 5.89 17.34 11.94
C GLN A 108 5.10 16.41 11.02
N VAL A 109 3.92 16.84 10.60
CA VAL A 109 3.18 16.26 9.47
C VAL A 109 3.06 17.36 8.44
N CYS A 110 3.92 17.32 7.43
CA CYS A 110 4.00 18.34 6.39
C CYS A 110 3.35 17.89 5.10
N VAL A 111 2.97 18.85 4.27
CA VAL A 111 2.51 18.60 2.92
C VAL A 111 3.70 18.28 2.02
N LYS A 112 3.61 17.14 1.34
CA LYS A 112 4.55 16.69 0.32
C LYS A 112 3.86 16.70 -1.04
N TYR A 113 4.44 17.36 -2.01
CA TYR A 113 4.03 17.27 -3.40
C TYR A 113 4.88 16.22 -4.12
N THR A 114 4.25 15.52 -5.04
CA THR A 114 4.93 14.64 -5.99
C THR A 114 4.64 15.11 -7.40
N ILE A 115 5.69 15.22 -8.22
CA ILE A 115 5.60 15.61 -9.62
C ILE A 115 6.18 14.49 -10.47
N ASP A 116 5.37 13.93 -11.34
CA ASP A 116 5.77 12.88 -12.27
C ASP A 116 5.37 13.22 -13.70
N THR A 117 5.88 12.50 -14.67
CA THR A 117 5.55 12.65 -16.07
C THR A 117 4.98 11.34 -16.62
N ARG A 118 3.92 11.46 -17.42
CA ARG A 118 3.28 10.30 -18.08
C ARG A 118 2.80 10.72 -19.46
N THR A 119 2.66 9.73 -20.33
CA THR A 119 1.91 9.90 -21.58
C THR A 119 0.45 9.58 -21.32
N VAL A 120 -0.43 10.55 -21.60
CA VAL A 120 -1.88 10.43 -21.46
C VAL A 120 -2.49 10.76 -22.82
N LEU A 121 -3.25 9.85 -23.41
CA LEU A 121 -3.85 9.99 -24.74
C LEU A 121 -2.84 10.45 -25.83
N GLY A 122 -1.63 9.91 -25.80
CA GLY A 122 -0.56 10.26 -26.75
C GLY A 122 0.17 11.59 -26.46
N HIS A 123 -0.19 12.29 -25.39
CA HIS A 123 0.45 13.55 -25.01
C HIS A 123 1.34 13.38 -23.75
N PRO A 124 2.54 13.97 -23.71
CA PRO A 124 3.34 14.03 -22.52
C PRO A 124 2.69 14.99 -21.52
N CYS A 125 2.36 14.47 -20.34
CA CYS A 125 1.66 15.19 -19.28
C CYS A 125 2.48 15.23 -18.00
N LEU A 126 2.38 16.34 -17.27
CA LEU A 126 2.87 16.47 -15.91
C LEU A 126 1.76 16.08 -14.93
N ILE A 127 2.04 15.15 -14.06
CA ILE A 127 1.13 14.67 -13.03
C ILE A 127 1.57 15.24 -11.68
N ILE A 128 0.68 15.95 -11.02
CA ILE A 128 0.93 16.51 -9.69
C ILE A 128 -0.03 15.85 -8.69
N ASP A 129 0.52 15.35 -7.59
CA ASP A 129 -0.25 14.86 -6.43
C ASP A 129 0.30 15.52 -5.16
N CYS A 130 -0.51 15.55 -4.10
CA CYS A 130 -0.06 15.96 -2.78
C CYS A 130 -0.52 14.97 -1.72
N ARG A 131 0.36 14.77 -0.72
CA ARG A 131 0.16 13.85 0.40
C ARG A 131 0.73 14.45 1.67
N THR A 132 0.36 13.89 2.80
CA THR A 132 1.04 14.19 4.06
C THR A 132 2.28 13.32 4.22
N ARG A 133 3.36 13.90 4.77
CA ARG A 133 4.58 13.19 5.16
C ARG A 133 4.92 13.52 6.60
N ARG A 134 5.21 12.48 7.38
CA ARG A 134 5.78 12.64 8.72
C ARG A 134 7.26 12.97 8.59
N ILE A 135 7.69 13.95 9.36
CA ILE A 135 9.08 14.39 9.42
C ILE A 135 9.49 14.44 10.86
N LEU A 136 10.73 14.05 11.10
CA LEU A 136 11.40 14.17 12.36
C LEU A 136 12.48 15.24 12.22
N LYS A 137 12.42 16.31 13.01
CA LYS A 137 13.42 17.38 12.96
C LYS A 137 14.67 17.03 13.74
N GLU A 138 14.49 16.40 14.91
CA GLU A 138 15.53 16.16 15.88
C GLU A 138 16.24 14.82 15.65
N ASN A 139 17.52 14.78 15.97
CA ASN A 139 18.35 13.58 15.91
C ASN A 139 18.12 12.64 17.12
N CYS A 140 18.73 11.46 17.09
CA CYS A 140 18.56 10.48 18.18
C CYS A 140 19.08 10.99 19.53
N LEU A 141 20.09 11.87 19.54
CA LEU A 141 20.62 12.44 20.79
C LEU A 141 19.57 13.28 21.53
N PHE A 142 18.73 14.03 20.80
CA PHE A 142 17.60 14.76 21.39
C PHE A 142 16.66 13.81 22.13
N PHE A 143 16.27 12.70 21.49
CA PHE A 143 15.36 11.73 22.09
C PHE A 143 15.96 11.02 23.30
N LEU A 144 17.26 10.68 23.27
CA LEU A 144 17.97 10.11 24.43
C LEU A 144 17.96 11.08 25.60
N ARG A 145 18.27 12.37 25.36
CA ARG A 145 18.26 13.40 26.41
C ARG A 145 16.87 13.68 26.95
N ALA A 146 15.84 13.49 26.15
CA ALA A 146 14.44 13.55 26.58
C ALA A 146 13.98 12.29 27.33
N GLY A 147 14.84 11.29 27.54
CA GLY A 147 14.49 10.04 28.21
C GLY A 147 13.59 9.13 27.39
N PHE A 148 13.52 9.35 26.08
CA PHE A 148 12.73 8.51 25.18
C PHE A 148 13.52 7.26 24.78
N ASP A 149 12.91 6.09 24.93
CA ASP A 149 13.54 4.82 24.59
C ASP A 149 13.68 4.67 23.07
N VAL A 150 14.93 4.55 22.60
CA VAL A 150 15.28 4.36 21.18
C VAL A 150 15.71 2.92 20.86
N MET A 151 15.70 2.01 21.83
CA MET A 151 16.03 0.59 21.62
C MET A 151 15.05 -0.04 20.63
N ASP A 152 15.55 -0.97 19.82
CA ASP A 152 14.82 -1.72 18.81
C ASP A 152 14.09 -0.87 17.74
N ARG A 153 14.40 0.45 17.69
CA ARG A 153 13.81 1.35 16.70
C ARG A 153 14.69 1.47 15.47
N TYR A 154 14.05 1.58 14.33
CA TYR A 154 14.76 1.87 13.09
C TYR A 154 15.27 3.30 13.07
N VAL A 155 16.52 3.43 12.60
CA VAL A 155 17.21 4.71 12.45
C VAL A 155 17.66 4.92 11.00
N VAL A 156 17.75 6.19 10.63
CA VAL A 156 18.09 6.65 9.28
C VAL A 156 19.27 7.63 9.33
N THR A 157 20.08 7.64 8.28
CA THR A 157 21.11 8.67 8.05
C THR A 157 20.63 9.67 7.02
N GLU A 158 20.99 10.93 7.21
CA GLU A 158 20.75 11.98 6.22
C GLU A 158 21.88 11.98 5.21
N GLN A 159 21.55 11.98 3.92
CA GLN A 159 22.48 12.06 2.80
C GLN A 159 22.73 13.52 2.43
N GLU A 160 23.72 13.80 1.61
CA GLU A 160 24.07 15.16 1.16
C GLU A 160 22.91 15.91 0.46
N ASP A 161 22.02 15.18 -0.19
CA ASP A 161 20.81 15.72 -0.83
C ASP A 161 19.62 15.89 0.12
N GLY A 162 19.82 15.70 1.44
CA GLY A 162 18.78 15.75 2.45
C GLY A 162 17.83 14.54 2.47
N TYR A 163 18.08 13.54 1.61
CA TYR A 163 17.35 12.28 1.66
C TYR A 163 17.80 11.43 2.85
N ARG A 164 16.85 10.80 3.53
CA ARG A 164 17.14 9.93 4.67
C ARG A 164 17.06 8.47 4.29
N LYS A 165 18.21 7.79 4.37
CA LYS A 165 18.34 6.36 4.06
C LYS A 165 18.30 5.53 5.34
N LEU A 166 17.61 4.39 5.28
CA LEU A 166 17.59 3.42 6.39
C LEU A 166 19.02 2.96 6.70
N LEU A 167 19.41 3.05 7.97
CA LEU A 167 20.69 2.53 8.46
C LEU A 167 20.52 1.14 9.08
N GLY A 168 19.48 0.94 9.92
CA GLY A 168 19.21 -0.31 10.61
C GLY A 168 18.37 -0.10 11.87
N SER A 169 18.39 -1.06 12.77
CA SER A 169 17.71 -0.98 14.10
C SER A 169 18.73 -0.85 15.23
N VAL A 170 18.40 -0.06 16.25
CA VAL A 170 19.25 0.11 17.44
C VAL A 170 19.24 -1.17 18.26
N SER A 171 20.41 -1.78 18.46
CA SER A 171 20.59 -3.02 19.23
C SER A 171 21.24 -2.83 20.60
N ALA A 172 21.96 -1.71 20.81
CA ALA A 172 22.49 -1.34 22.12
C ALA A 172 22.80 0.16 22.19
N ILE A 173 22.82 0.71 23.41
CA ILE A 173 23.11 2.11 23.69
C ILE A 173 24.26 2.18 24.71
N LYS A 174 25.32 2.94 24.37
CA LYS A 174 26.44 3.23 25.28
C LYS A 174 26.70 4.74 25.30
N GLY A 175 26.13 5.43 26.29
CA GLY A 175 26.17 6.89 26.33
C GLY A 175 25.51 7.52 25.12
N GLU A 176 26.24 8.31 24.34
CA GLU A 176 25.77 8.92 23.09
C GLU A 176 26.06 8.06 21.84
N THR A 177 26.68 6.89 22.02
CA THR A 177 26.96 5.95 20.92
C THR A 177 25.88 4.90 20.82
N LEU A 178 25.31 4.73 19.61
CA LEU A 178 24.32 3.72 19.29
C LEU A 178 24.98 2.59 18.49
N HIS A 179 24.68 1.36 18.89
CA HIS A 179 25.01 0.18 18.10
C HIS A 179 23.79 -0.13 17.24
N VAL A 180 23.99 -0.17 15.93
CA VAL A 180 22.91 -0.36 14.95
C VAL A 180 23.17 -1.65 14.18
N THR A 181 22.19 -2.54 14.20
CA THR A 181 22.19 -3.72 13.33
C THR A 181 21.65 -3.31 11.95
N GLN A 182 22.51 -3.37 10.94
CA GLN A 182 22.16 -3.04 9.56
C GLN A 182 21.29 -4.16 8.94
N PRO A 183 20.59 -3.90 7.81
CA PRO A 183 19.75 -4.90 7.15
C PRO A 183 20.49 -6.16 6.69
N ASP A 184 21.80 -6.08 6.46
CA ASP A 184 22.69 -7.20 6.11
C ASP A 184 23.20 -7.98 7.34
N GLY A 185 22.72 -7.62 8.55
CA GLY A 185 23.12 -8.22 9.82
C GLY A 185 24.43 -7.67 10.41
N GLN A 186 25.13 -6.76 9.72
CA GLN A 186 26.35 -6.17 10.24
C GLN A 186 26.05 -5.16 11.35
N ALA A 187 26.89 -5.14 12.38
CA ALA A 187 26.80 -4.16 13.45
C ALA A 187 27.62 -2.91 13.10
N LYS A 188 27.01 -1.73 13.22
CA LYS A 188 27.67 -0.43 13.03
C LYS A 188 27.53 0.43 14.29
N GLN A 189 28.62 1.06 14.71
CA GLN A 189 28.60 2.06 15.78
C GLN A 189 28.47 3.45 15.17
N VAL A 190 27.56 4.26 15.69
CA VAL A 190 27.28 5.62 15.21
C VAL A 190 26.99 6.55 16.39
N ASN A 191 27.30 7.82 16.24
CA ASN A 191 26.93 8.81 17.26
C ASN A 191 25.46 9.19 17.09
N ALA A 192 24.73 9.27 18.21
CA ALA A 192 23.30 9.59 18.20
C ALA A 192 22.97 10.98 17.60
N LYS A 193 23.93 11.92 17.58
CA LYS A 193 23.79 13.24 16.96
C LYS A 193 23.74 13.19 15.42
N ASP A 194 24.32 12.15 14.79
CA ASP A 194 24.50 12.05 13.36
C ASP A 194 23.39 11.22 12.68
N ILE A 195 22.47 10.66 13.46
CA ILE A 195 21.37 9.82 12.96
C ILE A 195 20.02 10.24 13.54
N TYR A 196 18.97 9.85 12.85
CA TYR A 196 17.59 10.17 13.19
C TYR A 196 16.77 8.91 13.38
N LEU A 197 15.74 8.96 14.23
CA LEU A 197 14.74 7.91 14.23
C LEU A 197 13.98 7.90 12.89
N GLU A 198 13.54 6.74 12.45
CA GLU A 198 12.62 6.68 11.33
C GLU A 198 11.33 7.44 11.66
N ALA A 199 10.85 8.29 10.75
CA ALA A 199 9.59 9.02 10.90
C ALA A 199 8.36 8.10 10.71
N SER A 200 8.33 6.97 11.43
CA SER A 200 7.25 6.00 11.40
C SER A 200 6.06 6.46 12.25
N ARG A 201 4.86 5.94 11.96
CA ARG A 201 3.68 6.21 12.79
C ARG A 201 3.89 5.73 14.23
N THR A 202 4.54 4.59 14.41
CA THR A 202 4.81 4.03 15.74
C THR A 202 5.68 4.97 16.58
N ASN A 203 6.77 5.50 16.02
CA ASN A 203 7.63 6.44 16.73
C ASN A 203 6.89 7.73 17.11
N PHE A 204 5.97 8.20 16.24
CA PHE A 204 5.08 9.33 16.54
C PHE A 204 4.15 9.04 17.71
N ASP A 205 3.40 7.96 17.62
CA ASP A 205 2.38 7.60 18.63
C ASP A 205 3.04 7.30 19.98
N ASP A 206 4.23 6.64 19.99
CA ASP A 206 4.98 6.33 21.20
C ASP A 206 5.59 7.61 21.85
N TYR A 207 6.08 8.56 21.05
CA TYR A 207 6.61 9.81 21.57
C TYR A 207 5.50 10.72 22.12
N ILE A 208 4.31 10.73 21.49
CA ILE A 208 3.14 11.42 22.06
C ILE A 208 2.76 10.79 23.40
N LEU A 209 2.80 9.46 23.52
CA LEU A 209 2.57 8.77 24.79
C LEU A 209 3.60 9.17 25.84
N HIS A 210 4.88 9.22 25.46
CA HIS A 210 5.98 9.62 26.35
C HIS A 210 5.80 11.04 26.89
N THR A 211 5.39 11.98 26.04
CA THR A 211 5.30 13.41 26.40
C THR A 211 3.94 13.82 26.99
N HIS A 212 2.85 13.16 26.64
CA HIS A 212 1.48 13.56 26.99
C HIS A 212 0.69 12.49 27.75
N GLY A 213 1.26 11.31 27.97
CA GLY A 213 0.66 10.25 28.80
C GLY A 213 -0.78 9.91 28.40
N ALA A 214 -1.70 10.04 29.35
CA ALA A 214 -3.12 9.70 29.15
C ALA A 214 -3.83 10.52 28.05
N GLN A 215 -3.30 11.67 27.64
CA GLN A 215 -3.89 12.50 26.58
C GLN A 215 -3.57 12.01 25.17
N LYS A 216 -2.71 10.99 25.02
CA LYS A 216 -2.25 10.45 23.72
C LYS A 216 -3.41 10.20 22.76
N ASP A 217 -4.43 9.46 23.19
CA ASP A 217 -5.50 9.03 22.28
C ASP A 217 -6.31 10.21 21.75
N ALA A 218 -6.59 11.21 22.59
CA ALA A 218 -7.27 12.45 22.19
C ALA A 218 -6.42 13.25 21.19
N ILE A 219 -5.10 13.35 21.43
CA ILE A 219 -4.16 14.04 20.53
C ILE A 219 -4.08 13.32 19.18
N VAL A 220 -3.90 12.00 19.19
CA VAL A 220 -3.81 11.17 17.98
C VAL A 220 -5.11 11.28 17.15
N GLU A 221 -6.26 11.33 17.81
CA GLU A 221 -7.54 11.50 17.10
C GLU A 221 -7.65 12.90 16.46
N ARG A 222 -7.26 13.96 17.15
CA ARG A 222 -7.21 15.33 16.57
C ARG A 222 -6.29 15.40 15.35
N ILE A 223 -5.11 14.74 15.43
CA ILE A 223 -4.17 14.64 14.31
C ILE A 223 -4.83 13.89 13.13
N ARG A 224 -5.53 12.79 13.38
CA ARG A 224 -6.23 12.02 12.37
C ARG A 224 -7.31 12.85 11.68
N GLN A 225 -8.09 13.61 12.45
CA GLN A 225 -9.09 14.53 11.90
C GLN A 225 -8.47 15.61 11.03
N SER A 226 -7.39 16.25 11.46
CA SER A 226 -6.65 17.25 10.66
C SER A 226 -6.14 16.67 9.35
N ILE A 227 -5.55 15.46 9.37
CA ILE A 227 -5.09 14.74 8.17
C ILE A 227 -6.28 14.37 7.27
N SER A 228 -7.42 13.98 7.84
CA SER A 228 -8.62 13.63 7.07
C SER A 228 -9.19 14.85 6.33
N ILE A 229 -9.25 16.00 7.00
CA ILE A 229 -9.67 17.27 6.38
C ILE A 229 -8.71 17.63 5.23
N PHE A 230 -7.40 17.55 5.47
CA PHE A 230 -6.40 17.79 4.42
C PHE A 230 -6.59 16.86 3.21
N ASN A 231 -6.87 15.58 3.44
CA ASN A 231 -7.07 14.58 2.40
C ASN A 231 -8.40 14.71 1.64
N GLY A 232 -9.29 15.60 2.05
CA GLY A 232 -10.52 15.94 1.32
C GLY A 232 -10.21 16.42 -0.10
N GLY A 233 -11.03 16.00 -1.08
CA GLY A 233 -10.77 16.25 -2.50
C GLY A 233 -10.62 17.74 -2.83
N GLU A 234 -11.44 18.61 -2.27
CA GLU A 234 -11.39 20.06 -2.47
C GLU A 234 -10.08 20.67 -1.96
N ASN A 235 -9.66 20.31 -0.75
CA ASN A 235 -8.42 20.81 -0.15
C ASN A 235 -7.18 20.37 -0.94
N LYS A 236 -7.14 19.10 -1.36
CA LYS A 236 -6.06 18.60 -2.22
C LYS A 236 -6.04 19.33 -3.56
N LYS A 237 -7.21 19.48 -4.19
CA LYS A 237 -7.34 20.18 -5.46
C LYS A 237 -6.83 21.61 -5.37
N ALA A 238 -7.25 22.38 -4.38
CA ALA A 238 -6.81 23.76 -4.18
C ALA A 238 -5.28 23.88 -4.06
N ARG A 239 -4.64 22.95 -3.33
CA ARG A 239 -3.17 22.90 -3.18
C ARG A 239 -2.46 22.52 -4.48
N ILE A 240 -2.98 21.50 -5.18
CA ILE A 240 -2.45 21.10 -6.50
C ILE A 240 -2.59 22.25 -7.49
N ASP A 241 -3.75 22.93 -7.54
CA ASP A 241 -3.98 24.07 -8.43
C ASP A 241 -3.02 25.23 -8.12
N THR A 242 -2.67 25.45 -6.86
CA THR A 242 -1.67 26.48 -6.47
C THR A 242 -0.28 26.12 -7.02
N LEU A 243 0.18 24.88 -6.84
CA LEU A 243 1.46 24.44 -7.39
C LEU A 243 1.45 24.41 -8.92
N LYS A 244 0.34 23.96 -9.53
CA LYS A 244 0.14 23.97 -10.98
C LYS A 244 0.30 25.38 -11.55
N LYS A 245 -0.43 26.36 -11.00
CA LYS A 245 -0.34 27.77 -11.44
C LYS A 245 1.09 28.31 -11.31
N TYR A 246 1.78 27.97 -10.23
CA TYR A 246 3.18 28.34 -10.06
C TYR A 246 4.07 27.76 -11.16
N ILE A 247 3.95 26.47 -11.46
CA ILE A 247 4.75 25.82 -12.52
C ILE A 247 4.39 26.38 -13.89
N GLN A 248 3.11 26.62 -14.19
CA GLN A 248 2.63 27.19 -15.44
C GLN A 248 3.11 28.61 -15.67
N SER A 249 3.36 29.37 -14.61
CA SER A 249 3.91 30.74 -14.72
C SER A 249 5.40 30.77 -15.09
N LYS A 250 6.04 29.59 -15.27
CA LYS A 250 7.48 29.46 -15.52
C LYS A 250 7.75 28.85 -16.89
N THR A 251 8.80 29.32 -17.50
CA THR A 251 9.42 28.67 -18.66
C THR A 251 10.52 27.76 -18.16
N ILE A 252 10.40 26.48 -18.40
CA ILE A 252 11.30 25.46 -17.86
C ILE A 252 12.43 25.22 -18.88
N PRO A 253 13.69 25.48 -18.50
CA PRO A 253 14.80 25.17 -19.37
C PRO A 253 15.01 23.67 -19.42
N LEU A 254 15.03 23.11 -20.61
CA LEU A 254 15.45 21.73 -20.84
C LEU A 254 16.97 21.66 -21.02
N ILE A 255 17.35 21.35 -22.22
CA ILE A 255 18.71 21.10 -22.68
C ILE A 255 18.86 21.82 -24.02
N ASP A 256 20.10 22.14 -24.43
CA ASP A 256 20.41 22.70 -25.75
C ASP A 256 19.61 24.00 -26.07
N GLY A 257 19.50 24.87 -25.06
CA GLY A 257 18.74 26.11 -25.19
C GLY A 257 17.23 25.97 -25.35
N THR A 258 16.73 24.75 -25.44
CA THR A 258 15.30 24.44 -25.54
C THR A 258 14.58 24.79 -24.24
N ARG A 259 13.44 25.46 -24.36
CA ARG A 259 12.57 25.79 -23.22
C ARG A 259 11.15 25.32 -23.48
N ILE A 260 10.47 24.89 -22.42
CA ILE A 260 9.08 24.46 -22.49
C ILE A 260 8.19 25.28 -21.56
N GLU A 261 6.94 25.40 -21.95
CA GLU A 261 5.84 25.90 -21.14
C GLU A 261 4.86 24.77 -20.88
N ILE A 262 4.33 24.75 -19.65
CA ILE A 262 3.32 23.78 -19.26
C ILE A 262 1.95 24.43 -19.33
N LYS A 263 1.08 23.89 -20.17
CA LYS A 263 -0.26 24.42 -20.40
C LYS A 263 -1.31 23.46 -19.87
N ASP A 264 -2.51 23.97 -19.62
CA ASP A 264 -3.65 23.10 -19.34
C ASP A 264 -4.00 22.28 -20.59
N SER A 265 -4.35 21.02 -20.39
CA SER A 265 -4.90 20.20 -21.47
C SER A 265 -6.41 20.43 -21.55
N PRO A 266 -6.92 21.15 -22.55
CA PRO A 266 -8.35 21.43 -22.69
C PRO A 266 -9.17 20.17 -22.96
N ASN A 267 -8.55 19.09 -23.43
CA ASN A 267 -9.25 17.89 -23.89
C ASN A 267 -9.44 16.83 -22.80
N ILE A 268 -8.54 16.74 -21.79
CA ILE A 268 -8.66 15.72 -20.75
C ILE A 268 -9.94 15.91 -19.90
N GLN A 269 -10.41 17.14 -19.69
CA GLN A 269 -11.65 17.38 -18.97
C GLN A 269 -12.92 17.13 -19.81
N LYS A 270 -12.84 17.23 -21.13
CA LYS A 270 -13.98 16.97 -22.03
C LYS A 270 -14.24 15.48 -22.23
N ASP A 271 -13.19 14.65 -22.12
CA ASP A 271 -13.27 13.21 -22.29
C ASP A 271 -13.54 12.48 -20.96
N CYS A 272 -13.68 13.18 -19.84
CA CYS A 272 -14.10 12.60 -18.57
C CYS A 272 -15.61 12.37 -18.61
N GLY A 273 -16.04 11.15 -18.95
CA GLY A 273 -17.42 10.71 -18.78
C GLY A 273 -17.79 10.60 -17.30
N GLN A 274 -19.02 10.90 -16.98
CA GLN A 274 -19.56 10.59 -15.65
C GLN A 274 -19.78 9.08 -15.58
N MET A 275 -19.11 8.40 -14.64
CA MET A 275 -19.36 6.97 -14.44
C MET A 275 -20.81 6.76 -14.00
N GLN A 276 -21.49 5.84 -14.66
CA GLN A 276 -22.80 5.38 -14.22
C GLN A 276 -22.67 4.69 -12.85
N LYS A 277 -23.67 4.86 -11.99
CA LYS A 277 -23.71 4.12 -10.74
C LYS A 277 -23.77 2.63 -11.01
N ALA A 278 -22.95 1.87 -10.27
CA ALA A 278 -23.00 0.41 -10.34
C ALA A 278 -24.37 -0.08 -9.86
N VAL A 279 -24.92 -1.04 -10.59
CA VAL A 279 -26.11 -1.79 -10.17
C VAL A 279 -25.63 -3.16 -9.71
N PHE A 280 -26.03 -3.54 -8.50
CA PHE A 280 -25.70 -4.83 -7.90
C PHE A 280 -26.85 -5.83 -8.13
N VAL A 281 -26.50 -7.07 -8.44
CA VAL A 281 -27.43 -8.17 -8.64
C VAL A 281 -27.35 -9.14 -7.45
N PHE A 282 -28.49 -9.47 -6.89
CA PHE A 282 -28.66 -10.32 -5.72
C PHE A 282 -29.43 -11.59 -6.07
N ASN A 283 -29.83 -12.35 -5.03
CA ASN A 283 -30.67 -13.55 -5.24
C ASN A 283 -31.96 -13.22 -6.03
N ASP A 284 -32.40 -14.19 -6.83
CA ASP A 284 -33.57 -14.08 -7.71
C ASP A 284 -33.52 -12.88 -8.67
N ASN A 285 -32.32 -12.51 -9.12
CA ASN A 285 -32.09 -11.35 -10.00
C ASN A 285 -32.57 -10.00 -9.41
N GLY A 286 -32.70 -9.92 -8.09
CA GLY A 286 -32.99 -8.67 -7.41
C GLY A 286 -31.89 -7.64 -7.68
N GLU A 287 -32.25 -6.41 -8.05
CA GLU A 287 -31.32 -5.33 -8.35
C GLU A 287 -31.40 -4.22 -7.31
N ALA A 288 -30.23 -3.64 -6.97
CA ALA A 288 -30.16 -2.45 -6.13
C ALA A 288 -28.90 -1.62 -6.49
N ASP A 289 -28.98 -0.32 -6.24
CA ASP A 289 -27.87 0.63 -6.37
C ASP A 289 -27.03 0.74 -5.09
N TRP A 290 -27.44 0.05 -4.04
CA TRP A 290 -26.76 0.01 -2.73
C TRP A 290 -26.80 -1.39 -2.12
N ALA A 291 -25.61 -1.90 -1.77
CA ALA A 291 -25.42 -3.28 -1.34
C ALA A 291 -26.25 -3.68 -0.12
N GLU A 292 -26.34 -2.82 0.91
CA GLU A 292 -27.11 -3.12 2.12
C GLU A 292 -28.63 -3.25 1.84
N LYS A 293 -29.15 -2.40 0.96
CA LYS A 293 -30.54 -2.46 0.51
C LYS A 293 -30.84 -3.78 -0.19
N GLY A 294 -29.98 -4.17 -1.14
CA GLY A 294 -30.16 -5.39 -1.90
C GLY A 294 -30.06 -6.65 -1.03
N LEU A 295 -29.07 -6.72 -0.12
CA LEU A 295 -28.94 -7.83 0.83
C LEU A 295 -30.18 -7.96 1.73
N THR A 296 -30.73 -6.84 2.21
CA THR A 296 -31.92 -6.84 3.05
C THR A 296 -33.16 -7.30 2.30
N GLN A 297 -33.33 -6.89 1.04
CA GLN A 297 -34.52 -7.17 0.25
C GLN A 297 -34.51 -8.56 -0.39
N SER A 298 -33.38 -8.97 -0.95
CA SER A 298 -33.26 -10.19 -1.77
C SER A 298 -32.38 -11.27 -1.14
N GLY A 299 -31.54 -10.89 -0.18
CA GLY A 299 -30.48 -11.76 0.34
C GLY A 299 -29.29 -11.86 -0.61
N PRO A 300 -28.23 -12.59 -0.22
CA PRO A 300 -27.01 -12.70 -1.01
C PRO A 300 -27.26 -13.42 -2.35
N TYR A 301 -26.46 -13.12 -3.37
CA TYR A 301 -26.60 -13.73 -4.71
C TYR A 301 -26.61 -15.26 -4.65
N THR A 302 -25.73 -15.87 -3.85
CA THR A 302 -25.67 -17.33 -3.68
C THR A 302 -26.60 -17.88 -2.60
N LYS A 303 -27.62 -17.17 -2.20
CA LYS A 303 -28.56 -17.59 -1.12
C LYS A 303 -29.06 -19.03 -1.28
N ARG A 304 -29.39 -19.44 -2.50
CA ARG A 304 -29.94 -20.79 -2.79
C ARG A 304 -28.88 -21.83 -3.15
N THR A 305 -27.71 -21.39 -3.60
CA THR A 305 -26.64 -22.28 -4.08
C THR A 305 -25.46 -22.41 -3.11
N PHE A 306 -25.51 -21.72 -1.98
CA PHE A 306 -24.48 -21.78 -0.95
C PHE A 306 -24.72 -23.01 -0.06
N ASP A 307 -23.81 -23.98 -0.19
CA ASP A 307 -23.90 -25.30 0.46
C ASP A 307 -23.50 -25.30 1.94
N ARG A 308 -22.90 -24.22 2.45
CA ARG A 308 -22.43 -24.08 3.83
C ARG A 308 -23.42 -23.28 4.70
N ASN A 309 -24.68 -23.68 4.65
CA ASN A 309 -25.73 -22.96 5.39
C ASN A 309 -25.54 -22.99 6.91
N ASP A 310 -24.99 -24.09 7.48
CA ASP A 310 -24.68 -24.23 8.91
C ASP A 310 -23.18 -24.29 9.12
N PRO A 311 -22.44 -23.18 8.96
CA PRO A 311 -20.98 -23.20 8.95
C PRO A 311 -20.40 -23.66 10.29
N SER A 312 -19.35 -24.47 10.21
CA SER A 312 -18.54 -24.85 11.35
C SER A 312 -17.34 -23.93 11.49
N ILE A 313 -17.26 -23.23 12.62
CA ILE A 313 -16.30 -22.16 12.87
C ILE A 313 -15.41 -22.53 14.05
N CYS A 314 -14.09 -22.55 13.88
CA CYS A 314 -13.18 -22.60 15.01
C CYS A 314 -12.74 -21.18 15.39
N VAL A 315 -12.54 -20.98 16.69
CA VAL A 315 -12.06 -19.72 17.26
C VAL A 315 -10.78 -19.99 18.03
N ILE A 316 -9.70 -19.29 17.69
CA ILE A 316 -8.43 -19.35 18.41
C ILE A 316 -8.30 -18.07 19.22
N CYS A 317 -8.13 -18.18 20.54
CA CYS A 317 -7.98 -17.01 21.41
C CYS A 317 -7.14 -17.30 22.66
N ALA A 318 -6.61 -16.25 23.28
CA ALA A 318 -5.95 -16.37 24.57
C ALA A 318 -6.95 -16.79 25.67
N GLN A 319 -6.54 -17.69 26.58
CA GLN A 319 -7.39 -18.21 27.66
C GLN A 319 -8.00 -17.11 28.52
N HIS A 320 -7.23 -16.08 28.84
CA HIS A 320 -7.70 -14.96 29.66
C HIS A 320 -8.70 -14.03 28.96
N ASP A 321 -8.77 -14.08 27.63
CA ASP A 321 -9.72 -13.29 26.82
C ASP A 321 -10.96 -14.08 26.39
N LYS A 322 -11.03 -15.38 26.70
CA LYS A 322 -12.07 -16.32 26.20
C LYS A 322 -13.48 -15.75 26.30
N GLY A 323 -13.90 -15.31 27.48
CA GLY A 323 -15.26 -14.79 27.69
C GLY A 323 -15.58 -13.54 26.86
N ARG A 324 -14.60 -12.65 26.67
CA ARG A 324 -14.75 -11.46 25.83
C ARG A 324 -14.86 -11.84 24.35
N VAL A 325 -14.05 -12.82 23.93
CA VAL A 325 -14.05 -13.33 22.54
C VAL A 325 -15.36 -14.07 22.25
N GLU A 326 -15.89 -14.88 23.16
CA GLU A 326 -17.18 -15.54 23.00
C GLU A 326 -18.32 -14.52 22.81
N GLN A 327 -18.33 -13.45 23.58
CA GLN A 327 -19.28 -12.35 23.40
C GLN A 327 -19.14 -11.66 22.04
N PHE A 328 -17.91 -11.42 21.61
CA PHE A 328 -17.62 -10.84 20.30
C PHE A 328 -18.11 -11.74 19.17
N VAL A 329 -17.79 -13.03 19.22
CA VAL A 329 -18.24 -14.02 18.23
C VAL A 329 -19.76 -14.09 18.20
N ARG A 330 -20.42 -14.06 19.36
CA ARG A 330 -21.87 -14.01 19.43
C ARG A 330 -22.43 -12.75 18.74
N LYS A 331 -21.84 -11.57 18.96
CA LYS A 331 -22.22 -10.33 18.25
C LYS A 331 -21.97 -10.43 16.75
N LEU A 332 -20.87 -11.05 16.31
CA LEU A 332 -20.59 -11.27 14.89
C LEU A 332 -21.65 -12.17 14.26
N LEU A 333 -22.04 -13.25 14.90
CA LEU A 333 -22.99 -14.22 14.35
C LEU A 333 -24.44 -13.74 14.41
N LYS A 334 -24.86 -13.17 15.53
CA LYS A 334 -26.27 -12.81 15.81
C LYS A 334 -26.59 -11.33 15.65
N GLY A 335 -25.55 -10.47 15.57
CA GLY A 335 -25.72 -9.02 15.43
C GLY A 335 -25.75 -8.24 16.74
N ILE A 336 -25.96 -6.93 16.59
CA ILE A 336 -26.10 -5.96 17.67
C ILE A 336 -27.47 -5.29 17.50
N SER A 337 -28.39 -5.52 18.42
CA SER A 337 -29.83 -5.18 18.32
C SER A 337 -30.10 -3.73 17.87
N ASN A 338 -29.31 -2.77 18.30
CA ASN A 338 -29.48 -1.34 17.97
C ASN A 338 -28.55 -0.84 16.85
N SER A 339 -27.87 -1.73 16.15
CA SER A 339 -27.01 -1.35 15.03
C SER A 339 -27.82 -1.12 13.77
N LYS A 340 -27.62 0.03 13.13
CA LYS A 340 -28.32 0.40 11.88
C LYS A 340 -28.06 -0.59 10.74
N TYR A 341 -26.86 -1.18 10.66
CA TYR A 341 -26.45 -2.01 9.52
C TYR A 341 -26.09 -3.44 9.91
N PHE A 342 -26.11 -3.77 11.20
CA PHE A 342 -25.66 -5.08 11.68
C PHE A 342 -26.54 -5.63 12.82
N SER A 343 -27.86 -5.45 12.72
CA SER A 343 -28.82 -5.95 13.71
C SER A 343 -28.97 -7.48 13.67
N ASN A 344 -28.80 -8.10 12.51
CA ASN A 344 -29.09 -9.51 12.28
C ASN A 344 -27.82 -10.40 12.21
N GLY A 345 -26.63 -9.83 12.37
CA GLY A 345 -25.36 -10.55 12.33
C GLY A 345 -25.04 -11.24 11.00
N LEU A 346 -23.98 -12.03 11.00
CA LEU A 346 -23.56 -12.83 9.85
C LEU A 346 -24.68 -13.78 9.40
N GLU A 347 -25.29 -14.50 10.32
CA GLU A 347 -26.30 -15.51 10.02
C GLU A 347 -27.54 -14.90 9.37
N GLY A 348 -28.11 -13.89 9.97
CA GLY A 348 -29.31 -13.24 9.44
C GLY A 348 -29.05 -12.46 8.15
N LYS A 349 -27.91 -11.75 8.08
CA LYS A 349 -27.56 -10.93 6.92
C LYS A 349 -27.35 -11.76 5.65
N PHE A 350 -26.73 -12.93 5.76
CA PHE A 350 -26.45 -13.80 4.62
C PHE A 350 -27.36 -15.01 4.54
N THR A 351 -28.45 -15.01 5.31
CA THR A 351 -29.47 -16.07 5.29
C THR A 351 -28.88 -17.46 5.59
N LEU A 352 -27.93 -17.51 6.54
CA LEU A 352 -27.34 -18.74 7.03
C LEU A 352 -28.21 -19.34 8.16
N GLY A 353 -28.06 -20.64 8.37
CA GLY A 353 -28.58 -21.30 9.56
C GLY A 353 -27.70 -21.01 10.80
N THR A 354 -27.80 -21.89 11.80
CA THR A 354 -27.04 -21.72 13.04
C THR A 354 -25.60 -22.22 12.88
N SER A 355 -24.64 -21.31 13.04
CA SER A 355 -23.22 -21.66 13.02
C SER A 355 -22.83 -22.51 14.22
N ARG A 356 -22.03 -23.55 13.98
CA ARG A 356 -21.41 -24.39 15.03
C ARG A 356 -20.05 -23.82 15.37
N VAL A 357 -19.89 -23.32 16.60
CA VAL A 357 -18.67 -22.65 17.05
C VAL A 357 -17.95 -23.49 18.08
N GLU A 358 -16.64 -23.64 17.91
CA GLU A 358 -15.77 -24.26 18.90
C GLU A 358 -14.55 -23.40 19.19
N VAL A 359 -14.22 -23.24 20.48
CA VAL A 359 -13.17 -22.32 20.94
C VAL A 359 -11.97 -23.13 21.44
N PHE A 360 -10.82 -22.85 20.88
CA PHE A 360 -9.52 -23.37 21.27
C PHE A 360 -8.68 -22.24 21.87
N THR A 361 -8.13 -22.47 23.05
CA THR A 361 -7.44 -21.41 23.80
C THR A 361 -5.94 -21.60 23.83
N THR A 362 -5.22 -20.48 23.87
CA THR A 362 -3.77 -20.44 24.07
C THR A 362 -3.47 -20.01 25.49
N ALA A 363 -2.48 -20.64 26.13
CA ALA A 363 -2.06 -20.27 27.48
C ALA A 363 -1.32 -18.93 27.50
N THR A 364 -0.60 -18.61 26.40
CA THR A 364 0.20 -17.39 26.24
C THR A 364 0.01 -16.80 24.84
N ASP A 365 0.54 -15.61 24.63
CA ASP A 365 0.54 -14.95 23.31
C ASP A 365 1.73 -15.41 22.41
N SER A 366 2.46 -16.45 22.78
CA SER A 366 3.60 -16.95 22.02
C SER A 366 3.16 -17.67 20.73
N VAL A 367 4.03 -17.65 19.73
CA VAL A 367 3.79 -18.34 18.45
C VAL A 367 3.56 -19.84 18.65
N ASP A 368 4.28 -20.49 19.57
CA ASP A 368 4.15 -21.92 19.86
C ASP A 368 2.80 -22.25 20.52
N ALA A 369 2.31 -21.40 21.43
CA ALA A 369 1.00 -21.58 22.04
C ALA A 369 -0.12 -21.48 20.98
N TYR A 370 -0.03 -20.52 20.06
CA TYR A 370 -0.96 -20.43 18.93
C TYR A 370 -0.86 -21.64 18.01
N LYS A 371 0.36 -22.08 17.68
CA LYS A 371 0.59 -23.28 16.86
C LYS A 371 -0.12 -24.50 17.44
N ASN A 372 0.09 -24.76 18.72
CA ASN A 372 -0.50 -25.91 19.40
C ASN A 372 -2.04 -25.86 19.40
N ALA A 373 -2.64 -24.70 19.64
CA ALA A 373 -4.09 -24.52 19.61
C ALA A 373 -4.67 -24.71 18.20
N ILE A 374 -4.00 -24.19 17.17
CA ILE A 374 -4.41 -24.32 15.77
C ILE A 374 -4.32 -25.78 15.32
N GLU A 375 -3.21 -26.47 15.62
CA GLU A 375 -3.05 -27.88 15.28
C GLU A 375 -4.06 -28.76 16.01
N ALA A 376 -4.40 -28.45 17.26
CA ALA A 376 -5.47 -29.13 17.99
C ALA A 376 -6.83 -28.94 17.32
N ALA A 377 -7.16 -27.71 16.89
CA ALA A 377 -8.39 -27.42 16.17
C ALA A 377 -8.48 -28.18 14.83
N ILE A 378 -7.38 -28.20 14.08
CA ILE A 378 -7.30 -28.90 12.79
C ILE A 378 -7.47 -30.41 12.99
N ARG A 379 -6.73 -31.01 13.93
CA ARG A 379 -6.81 -32.45 14.23
C ARG A 379 -8.23 -32.85 14.64
N LYS A 380 -8.80 -32.14 15.60
CA LYS A 380 -10.16 -32.46 16.06
C LYS A 380 -11.16 -32.48 14.90
N LYS A 381 -11.09 -31.53 14.00
CA LYS A 381 -12.02 -31.48 12.87
C LYS A 381 -11.75 -32.55 11.82
N ALA A 382 -10.49 -32.93 11.64
CA ALA A 382 -10.11 -34.05 10.78
C ALA A 382 -10.60 -35.39 11.34
N ASP A 383 -10.53 -35.60 12.68
CA ASP A 383 -11.06 -36.78 13.35
C ASP A 383 -12.60 -36.89 13.19
N ASP A 384 -13.31 -35.76 13.10
CA ASP A 384 -14.74 -35.69 12.77
C ASP A 384 -15.02 -35.90 11.25
N GLY A 385 -13.99 -36.20 10.45
CA GLY A 385 -14.10 -36.48 9.01
C GLY A 385 -14.32 -35.24 8.13
N GLY A 386 -13.99 -34.03 8.61
CA GLY A 386 -14.23 -32.80 7.88
C GLY A 386 -13.15 -31.72 8.05
N ARG A 387 -13.46 -30.53 7.59
CA ARG A 387 -12.66 -29.32 7.80
C ARG A 387 -13.54 -28.20 8.33
N TRP A 388 -12.91 -27.19 8.95
CA TRP A 388 -13.59 -25.98 9.35
C TRP A 388 -13.97 -25.15 8.12
N ASP A 389 -15.14 -24.54 8.14
CA ASP A 389 -15.57 -23.61 7.08
C ASP A 389 -14.91 -22.23 7.25
N LEU A 390 -14.58 -21.86 8.49
CA LEU A 390 -13.91 -20.61 8.83
C LEU A 390 -13.13 -20.74 10.13
N ALA A 391 -11.97 -20.11 10.20
CA ALA A 391 -11.24 -19.89 11.44
C ALA A 391 -11.28 -18.38 11.81
N LEU A 392 -11.68 -18.07 13.04
CA LEU A 392 -11.58 -16.76 13.66
C LEU A 392 -10.38 -16.75 14.60
N VAL A 393 -9.38 -15.92 14.32
CA VAL A 393 -8.13 -15.89 15.10
C VAL A 393 -7.98 -14.55 15.79
N GLN A 394 -7.95 -14.58 17.13
CA GLN A 394 -7.61 -13.40 17.92
C GLN A 394 -6.14 -13.07 17.74
N VAL A 395 -5.85 -11.81 17.45
CA VAL A 395 -4.51 -11.23 17.42
C VAL A 395 -4.46 -9.96 18.27
N ARG A 396 -3.25 -9.43 18.52
CA ARG A 396 -3.04 -8.17 19.22
C ARG A 396 -2.35 -7.16 18.31
N GLN A 397 -2.61 -5.88 18.51
CA GLN A 397 -1.90 -4.84 17.77
C GLN A 397 -0.38 -4.89 18.02
N SER A 398 0.03 -5.32 19.20
CA SER A 398 1.45 -5.52 19.55
C SER A 398 2.16 -6.53 18.63
N PHE A 399 1.43 -7.51 18.06
CA PHE A 399 2.02 -8.51 17.16
C PHE A 399 2.61 -7.88 15.88
N LYS A 400 2.19 -6.66 15.50
CA LYS A 400 2.78 -5.92 14.37
C LYS A 400 4.26 -5.57 14.57
N LYS A 401 4.75 -5.60 15.81
CA LYS A 401 6.15 -5.35 16.18
C LYS A 401 7.00 -6.64 16.14
N LEU A 402 6.38 -7.81 16.08
CA LEU A 402 7.07 -9.08 16.07
C LEU A 402 7.65 -9.38 14.68
N LYS A 403 8.75 -10.14 14.66
CA LYS A 403 9.28 -10.72 13.42
C LYS A 403 8.26 -11.68 12.81
N VAL A 404 8.32 -11.86 11.49
CA VAL A 404 7.37 -12.73 10.76
C VAL A 404 7.32 -14.14 11.36
N THR A 405 8.48 -14.70 11.74
CA THR A 405 8.63 -16.03 12.33
C THR A 405 8.08 -16.16 13.76
N GLU A 406 7.93 -15.04 14.47
CA GLU A 406 7.47 -14.96 15.85
C GLU A 406 6.03 -14.44 15.96
N ASN A 407 5.38 -14.19 14.83
CA ASN A 407 4.10 -13.52 14.79
C ASN A 407 2.95 -14.53 14.58
N PRO A 408 2.06 -14.70 15.58
CA PRO A 408 0.91 -15.60 15.48
C PRO A 408 -0.04 -15.33 14.32
N TYR A 409 -0.11 -14.06 13.84
CA TYR A 409 -0.92 -13.68 12.69
C TYR A 409 -0.50 -14.41 11.41
N TYR A 410 0.80 -14.41 11.09
CA TYR A 410 1.30 -15.09 9.88
C TYR A 410 1.26 -16.60 10.03
N LEU A 411 1.60 -17.10 11.23
CA LEU A 411 1.54 -18.52 11.52
C LEU A 411 0.12 -19.06 11.35
N GLY A 412 -0.88 -18.39 11.94
CA GLY A 412 -2.28 -18.82 11.86
C GLY A 412 -2.76 -18.89 10.42
N LYS A 413 -2.46 -17.86 9.62
CA LYS A 413 -2.81 -17.89 8.19
C LYS A 413 -2.14 -19.02 7.42
N SER A 414 -0.86 -19.26 7.63
CA SER A 414 -0.12 -20.29 6.90
C SER A 414 -0.62 -21.70 7.25
N LEU A 415 -0.82 -22.00 8.54
CA LEU A 415 -1.27 -23.34 8.97
C LEU A 415 -2.70 -23.64 8.49
N PHE A 416 -3.64 -22.72 8.68
CA PHE A 416 -5.00 -22.93 8.20
C PHE A 416 -5.10 -22.99 6.67
N PHE A 417 -4.28 -22.19 5.97
CA PHE A 417 -4.22 -22.22 4.51
C PHE A 417 -3.78 -23.58 3.96
N LEU A 418 -2.77 -24.22 4.59
CA LEU A 418 -2.33 -25.56 4.22
C LEU A 418 -3.46 -26.60 4.33
N HIS A 419 -4.41 -26.37 5.23
CA HIS A 419 -5.59 -27.23 5.42
C HIS A 419 -6.85 -26.70 4.71
N GLN A 420 -6.69 -25.72 3.80
CA GLN A 420 -7.78 -25.11 3.03
C GLN A 420 -8.90 -24.51 3.91
N VAL A 421 -8.55 -24.03 5.10
CA VAL A 421 -9.45 -23.33 6.01
C VAL A 421 -9.23 -21.83 5.86
N PRO A 422 -10.24 -21.05 5.46
CA PRO A 422 -10.12 -19.59 5.39
C PRO A 422 -10.04 -18.98 6.79
N VAL A 423 -9.24 -17.92 6.93
CA VAL A 423 -9.00 -17.24 8.21
C VAL A 423 -9.50 -15.81 8.19
N GLN A 424 -10.20 -15.44 9.25
CA GLN A 424 -10.50 -14.05 9.59
C GLN A 424 -9.86 -13.69 10.94
N ASP A 425 -8.84 -12.86 10.90
CA ASP A 425 -8.25 -12.33 12.13
C ASP A 425 -9.06 -11.15 12.67
N PHE A 426 -9.05 -10.99 13.98
CA PHE A 426 -9.58 -9.82 14.67
C PHE A 426 -8.66 -9.42 15.82
N THR A 427 -8.51 -8.13 16.05
CA THR A 427 -7.70 -7.65 17.17
C THR A 427 -8.52 -7.59 18.44
N ILE A 428 -7.93 -7.98 19.58
CA ILE A 428 -8.62 -7.93 20.88
C ILE A 428 -9.02 -6.49 21.24
N GLU A 429 -8.26 -5.51 20.79
CA GLU A 429 -8.53 -4.09 20.99
C GLU A 429 -9.83 -3.62 20.31
N LEU A 430 -10.29 -4.34 19.27
CA LEU A 430 -11.58 -4.08 18.62
C LEU A 430 -12.75 -4.24 19.61
N LEU A 431 -12.64 -5.15 20.57
CA LEU A 431 -13.67 -5.44 21.56
C LEU A 431 -13.88 -4.30 22.58
N ALA A 432 -12.96 -3.35 22.64
CA ALA A 432 -13.10 -2.15 23.48
C ALA A 432 -13.96 -1.04 22.84
N GLN A 433 -14.36 -1.20 21.57
CA GLN A 433 -15.21 -0.23 20.89
C GLN A 433 -16.65 -0.26 21.43
N SER A 434 -17.29 0.90 21.35
CA SER A 434 -18.74 0.98 21.60
C SER A 434 -19.51 0.12 20.59
N ASP A 435 -20.71 -0.36 20.97
CA ASP A 435 -21.56 -1.18 20.10
C ASP A 435 -21.90 -0.47 18.78
N TYR A 436 -22.00 0.86 18.80
CA TYR A 436 -22.20 1.65 17.58
C TYR A 436 -21.01 1.51 16.60
N SER A 437 -19.79 1.74 17.07
CA SER A 437 -18.58 1.63 16.22
C SER A 437 -18.28 0.18 15.85
N LEU A 438 -18.49 -0.74 16.79
CA LEU A 438 -18.29 -2.17 16.58
C LEU A 438 -19.23 -2.71 15.50
N GLY A 439 -20.46 -2.23 15.42
CA GLY A 439 -21.43 -2.63 14.41
C GLY A 439 -20.92 -2.41 12.97
N TYR A 440 -20.26 -1.31 12.69
CA TYR A 440 -19.64 -1.08 11.37
C TYR A 440 -18.49 -2.05 11.09
N SER A 441 -17.65 -2.30 12.09
CA SER A 441 -16.53 -3.24 11.96
C SER A 441 -17.01 -4.67 11.72
N LEU A 442 -18.03 -5.09 12.47
CA LEU A 442 -18.63 -6.42 12.33
C LEU A 442 -19.37 -6.59 11.01
N ASN A 443 -20.00 -5.53 10.49
CA ASN A 443 -20.64 -5.55 9.19
C ASN A 443 -19.65 -5.89 8.07
N ASN A 444 -18.51 -5.21 8.05
CA ASN A 444 -17.45 -5.48 7.08
C ASN A 444 -16.80 -6.85 7.29
N MET A 445 -16.62 -7.25 8.55
CA MET A 445 -16.06 -8.57 8.89
C MET A 445 -16.98 -9.70 8.46
N ALA A 446 -18.28 -9.57 8.66
CA ALA A 446 -19.27 -10.56 8.24
C ALA A 446 -19.29 -10.75 6.72
N LEU A 447 -19.20 -9.64 5.96
CA LEU A 447 -19.05 -9.70 4.51
C LEU A 447 -17.80 -10.47 4.10
N ALA A 448 -16.65 -10.17 4.73
CA ALA A 448 -15.40 -10.88 4.48
C ALA A 448 -15.48 -12.36 4.87
N CYS A 449 -16.11 -12.71 5.98
CA CYS A 449 -16.32 -14.10 6.40
C CYS A 449 -17.17 -14.86 5.37
N TYR A 450 -18.29 -14.29 4.94
CA TYR A 450 -19.15 -14.92 3.94
C TYR A 450 -18.43 -15.19 2.62
N ALA A 451 -17.73 -14.19 2.10
CA ALA A 451 -16.93 -14.34 0.88
C ALA A 451 -15.79 -15.36 1.03
N LYS A 452 -15.12 -15.40 2.17
CA LYS A 452 -14.04 -16.38 2.45
C LYS A 452 -14.56 -17.82 2.53
N MET A 453 -15.77 -18.02 3.00
CA MET A 453 -16.42 -19.33 2.98
C MET A 453 -16.86 -19.76 1.58
N GLY A 454 -16.75 -18.89 0.58
CA GLY A 454 -17.13 -19.13 -0.83
C GLY A 454 -18.51 -18.57 -1.21
N GLY A 455 -19.16 -17.81 -0.33
CA GLY A 455 -20.40 -17.13 -0.65
C GLY A 455 -20.16 -15.91 -1.55
N VAL A 456 -21.07 -15.67 -2.47
CA VAL A 456 -21.08 -14.46 -3.32
C VAL A 456 -22.22 -13.57 -2.86
N PRO A 457 -21.90 -12.42 -2.23
CA PRO A 457 -22.94 -11.54 -1.68
C PRO A 457 -23.76 -10.83 -2.76
N TRP A 458 -23.11 -10.40 -3.85
CA TRP A 458 -23.71 -9.80 -5.05
C TRP A 458 -22.78 -9.87 -6.23
N LEU A 459 -23.31 -9.69 -7.42
CA LEU A 459 -22.57 -9.46 -8.65
C LEU A 459 -22.79 -8.04 -9.16
N LEU A 460 -21.97 -7.57 -10.07
CA LEU A 460 -22.22 -6.36 -10.84
C LEU A 460 -23.10 -6.70 -12.03
N LYS A 461 -24.06 -5.83 -12.35
CA LYS A 461 -24.83 -5.97 -13.57
C LYS A 461 -23.91 -5.76 -14.77
N SER A 462 -23.69 -6.83 -15.54
CA SER A 462 -22.84 -6.78 -16.73
C SER A 462 -23.57 -6.18 -17.93
N SER A 463 -22.82 -5.61 -18.86
CA SER A 463 -23.36 -5.17 -20.15
C SER A 463 -23.51 -6.38 -21.09
N PRO A 464 -24.67 -6.58 -21.73
CA PRO A 464 -24.89 -7.73 -22.62
C PRO A 464 -24.17 -7.62 -23.96
N THR A 465 -23.35 -6.59 -24.19
CA THR A 465 -22.74 -6.28 -25.50
C THR A 465 -21.45 -7.04 -25.80
N LEU A 466 -20.91 -7.80 -24.85
CA LEU A 466 -19.64 -8.53 -25.02
C LEU A 466 -19.83 -10.01 -24.72
N SER A 467 -19.22 -10.87 -25.53
CA SER A 467 -19.22 -12.32 -25.32
C SER A 467 -18.51 -12.68 -24.01
N HIS A 468 -17.35 -12.06 -23.78
CA HIS A 468 -16.55 -12.27 -22.58
C HIS A 468 -15.90 -10.97 -22.12
N GLU A 469 -16.03 -10.65 -20.85
CA GLU A 469 -15.33 -9.55 -20.20
C GLU A 469 -14.46 -10.10 -19.05
N LEU A 470 -13.16 -9.78 -19.07
CA LEU A 470 -12.20 -10.23 -18.08
C LEU A 470 -11.52 -9.04 -17.42
N VAL A 471 -11.45 -9.09 -16.10
CA VAL A 471 -10.65 -8.14 -15.30
C VAL A 471 -9.44 -8.88 -14.76
N ILE A 472 -8.26 -8.58 -15.27
CA ILE A 472 -7.00 -9.20 -14.85
C ILE A 472 -6.29 -8.29 -13.87
N GLY A 473 -6.18 -8.71 -12.61
CA GLY A 473 -5.42 -8.02 -11.57
C GLY A 473 -4.00 -8.55 -11.48
N ILE A 474 -3.02 -7.67 -11.65
CA ILE A 474 -1.60 -7.99 -11.52
C ILE A 474 -1.07 -7.32 -10.26
N GLY A 475 -0.53 -8.11 -9.35
CA GLY A 475 0.08 -7.63 -8.13
C GLY A 475 1.51 -8.14 -7.97
N SER A 476 2.27 -7.55 -7.08
CA SER A 476 3.58 -8.05 -6.70
C SER A 476 3.80 -7.91 -5.19
N ALA A 477 4.55 -8.83 -4.60
CA ALA A 477 4.97 -8.77 -3.22
C ALA A 477 6.49 -8.89 -3.14
N ASN A 478 7.12 -8.08 -2.30
CA ASN A 478 8.54 -8.23 -2.01
C ASN A 478 8.70 -9.28 -0.91
N ILE A 479 9.59 -10.25 -1.17
CA ILE A 479 10.04 -11.19 -0.15
C ILE A 479 11.38 -10.65 0.34
N GLY A 480 11.40 -10.13 1.54
CA GLY A 480 12.62 -9.78 2.26
C GLY A 480 12.44 -10.16 3.73
N GLN A 481 13.42 -10.79 4.31
CA GLN A 481 13.38 -11.12 5.75
C GLN A 481 13.54 -9.87 6.61
N GLU A 482 14.16 -8.81 6.08
CA GLU A 482 14.37 -7.54 6.76
C GLU A 482 14.18 -6.35 5.82
N ARG A 483 13.76 -5.22 6.43
CA ARG A 483 13.55 -3.96 5.72
C ARG A 483 14.91 -3.41 5.26
N GLY A 484 15.12 -3.32 3.94
CA GLY A 484 16.37 -2.83 3.33
C GLY A 484 17.33 -3.91 2.85
N ALA A 485 17.06 -5.21 3.05
CA ALA A 485 17.76 -6.30 2.39
C ALA A 485 17.43 -6.38 0.89
N ASP A 486 18.28 -7.03 0.11
CA ASP A 486 18.04 -7.27 -1.33
C ASP A 486 16.69 -7.97 -1.51
N ASN A 487 15.73 -7.24 -2.03
CA ASN A 487 14.35 -7.68 -2.15
C ASN A 487 14.19 -8.59 -3.37
N GLN A 488 13.90 -9.86 -3.12
CA GLN A 488 13.29 -10.69 -4.15
C GLN A 488 11.80 -10.32 -4.29
N ARG A 489 11.32 -10.21 -5.51
CA ARG A 489 9.90 -10.00 -5.79
C ARG A 489 9.25 -11.32 -6.18
N ILE A 490 8.16 -11.66 -5.49
CA ILE A 490 7.17 -12.56 -6.09
C ILE A 490 6.28 -11.69 -6.96
N MET A 491 6.13 -12.11 -8.19
CA MET A 491 5.28 -11.45 -9.14
C MET A 491 3.96 -12.14 -9.32
N GLY A 492 3.03 -11.26 -9.61
CA GLY A 492 1.85 -11.59 -10.33
C GLY A 492 0.97 -12.61 -9.67
N ILE A 493 0.34 -12.24 -8.56
CA ILE A 493 -0.96 -12.86 -8.33
C ILE A 493 -1.84 -12.29 -9.44
N THR A 494 -2.00 -13.05 -10.52
CA THR A 494 -2.97 -12.71 -11.54
C THR A 494 -4.29 -13.27 -11.09
N THR A 495 -5.14 -12.42 -10.54
CA THR A 495 -6.51 -12.79 -10.22
C THR A 495 -7.39 -12.35 -11.35
N VAL A 496 -8.16 -13.27 -11.92
CA VAL A 496 -9.05 -12.99 -13.04
C VAL A 496 -10.49 -13.10 -12.57
N PHE A 497 -11.22 -12.04 -12.82
CA PHE A 497 -12.66 -11.96 -12.61
C PHE A 497 -13.36 -11.78 -13.96
N SER A 498 -14.61 -12.23 -14.06
CA SER A 498 -15.49 -11.81 -15.15
C SER A 498 -15.96 -10.37 -14.92
N GLY A 499 -16.54 -9.74 -15.91
CA GLY A 499 -17.02 -8.35 -15.83
C GLY A 499 -18.06 -8.10 -14.74
N ASP A 500 -18.79 -9.13 -14.30
CA ASP A 500 -19.75 -9.09 -13.20
C ASP A 500 -19.09 -9.22 -11.81
N GLY A 501 -17.78 -9.45 -11.75
CA GLY A 501 -17.01 -9.65 -10.53
C GLY A 501 -16.91 -11.10 -10.06
N SER A 502 -17.43 -12.06 -10.81
CA SER A 502 -17.27 -13.48 -10.49
C SER A 502 -15.80 -13.90 -10.65
N TYR A 503 -15.28 -14.57 -9.61
CA TYR A 503 -13.91 -15.09 -9.63
C TYR A 503 -13.77 -16.26 -10.61
N ILE A 504 -12.75 -16.21 -11.45
CA ILE A 504 -12.47 -17.25 -12.43
C ILE A 504 -11.25 -18.08 -12.03
N VAL A 505 -10.09 -17.42 -11.89
CA VAL A 505 -8.83 -18.10 -11.60
C VAL A 505 -7.82 -17.16 -10.95
N SER A 506 -6.92 -17.69 -10.14
CA SER A 506 -5.69 -17.02 -9.73
C SER A 506 -4.48 -17.86 -10.08
N ASN A 507 -3.37 -17.19 -10.34
CA ASN A 507 -2.08 -17.82 -10.58
C ASN A 507 -0.98 -16.97 -9.93
N THR A 508 0.11 -17.61 -9.49
CA THR A 508 1.25 -16.93 -8.88
C THR A 508 2.54 -17.41 -9.54
N SER A 509 3.46 -16.49 -9.78
CA SER A 509 4.81 -16.86 -10.21
C SER A 509 5.64 -17.40 -9.04
N LYS A 510 6.77 -18.02 -9.37
CA LYS A 510 7.88 -18.21 -8.42
C LYS A 510 8.51 -16.85 -8.10
N ALA A 511 9.29 -16.78 -7.00
CA ALA A 511 10.09 -15.61 -6.70
C ALA A 511 11.09 -15.36 -7.85
N VAL A 512 11.16 -14.13 -8.32
CA VAL A 512 12.06 -13.73 -9.42
C VAL A 512 12.83 -12.48 -9.03
N VAL A 513 14.04 -12.36 -9.59
CA VAL A 513 14.82 -11.12 -9.51
C VAL A 513 14.21 -10.04 -10.43
N PRO A 514 14.42 -8.74 -10.13
CA PRO A 514 13.81 -7.65 -10.90
C PRO A 514 14.07 -7.72 -12.41
N GLU A 515 15.21 -8.22 -12.82
CA GLU A 515 15.64 -8.34 -14.21
C GLU A 515 14.79 -9.35 -15.02
N ALA A 516 14.34 -10.44 -14.37
CA ALA A 516 13.50 -11.48 -14.97
C ALA A 516 11.99 -11.16 -14.89
N TYR A 517 11.63 -9.97 -14.41
CA TYR A 517 10.24 -9.59 -14.15
C TYR A 517 9.34 -9.69 -15.38
N CYS A 518 9.72 -9.08 -16.49
CA CYS A 518 8.85 -9.03 -17.69
C CYS A 518 8.61 -10.43 -18.27
N GLU A 519 9.63 -11.26 -18.30
CA GLU A 519 9.56 -12.62 -18.82
C GLU A 519 8.64 -13.51 -17.99
N ALA A 520 8.84 -13.49 -16.65
CA ALA A 520 8.01 -14.25 -15.73
C ALA A 520 6.54 -13.79 -15.74
N LEU A 521 6.28 -12.47 -15.85
CA LEU A 521 4.92 -11.94 -15.97
C LEU A 521 4.25 -12.44 -17.25
N THR A 522 4.95 -12.40 -18.38
CA THR A 522 4.43 -12.88 -19.65
C THR A 522 4.08 -14.36 -19.58
N ALA A 523 4.95 -15.18 -18.99
CA ALA A 523 4.71 -16.61 -18.81
C ALA A 523 3.46 -16.88 -17.94
N VAL A 524 3.35 -16.23 -16.79
CA VAL A 524 2.20 -16.39 -15.88
C VAL A 524 0.89 -15.92 -16.52
N LEU A 525 0.91 -14.83 -17.29
CA LEU A 525 -0.26 -14.35 -18.03
C LEU A 525 -0.67 -15.36 -19.13
N GLY A 526 0.29 -15.87 -19.89
CA GLY A 526 0.04 -16.88 -20.92
C GLY A 526 -0.65 -18.13 -20.36
N GLU A 527 -0.05 -18.73 -19.31
CA GLU A 527 -0.63 -19.88 -18.63
C GLU A 527 -2.04 -19.60 -18.06
N THR A 528 -2.25 -18.39 -17.54
CA THR A 528 -3.54 -18.00 -16.98
C THR A 528 -4.60 -17.89 -18.07
N ILE A 529 -4.28 -17.27 -19.20
CA ILE A 529 -5.18 -17.14 -20.36
C ILE A 529 -5.53 -18.52 -20.91
N GLU A 530 -4.56 -19.42 -21.05
CA GLU A 530 -4.82 -20.79 -21.51
C GLU A 530 -5.77 -21.56 -20.58
N LYS A 531 -5.59 -21.42 -19.25
CA LYS A 531 -6.51 -22.02 -18.27
C LYS A 531 -7.94 -21.48 -18.41
N ILE A 532 -8.07 -20.16 -18.62
CA ILE A 532 -9.38 -19.52 -18.80
C ILE A 532 -10.01 -19.98 -20.10
N GLN A 533 -9.26 -19.99 -21.21
CA GLN A 533 -9.74 -20.43 -22.52
C GLN A 533 -10.34 -21.84 -22.45
N LYS A 534 -9.63 -22.78 -21.79
CA LYS A 534 -10.11 -24.15 -21.58
C LYS A 534 -11.37 -24.20 -20.69
N ARG A 535 -11.37 -23.41 -19.58
CA ARG A 535 -12.48 -23.42 -18.61
C ARG A 535 -13.75 -22.79 -19.14
N MET A 536 -13.64 -21.72 -19.93
CA MET A 536 -14.76 -20.96 -20.48
C MET A 536 -15.14 -21.40 -21.90
N ASN A 537 -14.46 -22.40 -22.43
CA ASN A 537 -14.71 -22.97 -23.77
C ASN A 537 -14.81 -21.92 -24.89
N TRP A 538 -13.83 -21.00 -24.95
CA TRP A 538 -13.81 -19.93 -25.94
C TRP A 538 -13.82 -20.50 -27.37
N GLN A 539 -14.63 -19.90 -28.20
CA GLN A 539 -14.77 -20.26 -29.60
C GLN A 539 -14.01 -19.30 -30.51
N LYS A 540 -13.65 -19.76 -31.68
CA LYS A 540 -13.05 -18.89 -32.71
C LYS A 540 -14.06 -17.84 -33.13
N GLY A 541 -13.73 -16.56 -32.97
CA GLY A 541 -14.60 -15.42 -33.28
C GLY A 541 -15.25 -14.76 -32.05
N ASP A 542 -15.08 -15.32 -30.85
CA ASP A 542 -15.53 -14.65 -29.63
C ASP A 542 -14.82 -13.31 -29.42
N THR A 543 -15.59 -12.32 -29.01
CA THR A 543 -15.05 -11.00 -28.62
C THR A 543 -14.75 -10.98 -27.13
N ILE A 544 -13.50 -10.74 -26.81
CA ILE A 544 -13.00 -10.67 -25.42
C ILE A 544 -12.53 -9.23 -25.15
N ARG A 545 -12.95 -8.66 -24.03
CA ARG A 545 -12.51 -7.36 -23.53
C ARG A 545 -11.68 -7.50 -22.29
#